data_d096c19778b6c43908d6b0f53fe01d6d
#
_entry.id   d096c19778b6c43908d6b0f53fe01d6d
#
_cell.length_a   1.000
_cell.length_b   1.000
_cell.length_c   1.000
_cell.angle_alpha   90.00
_cell.angle_beta   90.00
_cell.angle_gamma   90.00
#
_symmetry.space_group_name_H-M   'P 1'
#
loop_
_entity.id
_entity.type
_entity.pdbx_description
1 polymer ?
#
loop_
_entity_poly.entity_id
_entity_poly.type
_entity_poly.pdbx_seq_one_letter_code
_entity_poly.pdbx_strand_id
1 'polypeptide(L)'
;LIQNKALSLLGLATKAGKTVSGEFSTEKSVKSGKGYVVLVAGDSSDNTKKKFRNMCAYYQVPLFILKEDKEMLGKAMGKEFRASAAVQDENFANALIKKLADSGVFPEEA
;
A
#
# COMPACT_ATOMS: atom_id res chain seq x y z
N LEU A 1 -10.11 15.39 7.48
CA LEU A 1 -8.83 15.32 8.15
C LEU A 1 -8.44 13.86 8.41
N ILE A 2 -7.29 13.44 7.89
CA ILE A 2 -6.78 12.09 8.07
C ILE A 2 -6.04 12.03 9.40
N GLN A 3 -6.55 11.22 10.33
CA GLN A 3 -5.94 11.07 11.64
C GLN A 3 -5.04 9.84 11.76
N ASN A 4 -5.01 9.02 10.71
CA ASN A 4 -4.17 7.83 10.67
C ASN A 4 -2.74 8.24 10.26
N LYS A 5 -1.78 8.01 11.15
CA LYS A 5 -0.39 8.42 10.89
C LYS A 5 0.23 7.70 9.69
N ALA A 6 -0.13 6.44 9.48
CA ALA A 6 0.37 5.69 8.34
C ALA A 6 -0.15 6.28 7.03
N LEU A 7 -1.45 6.60 6.96
CA LEU A 7 -2.02 7.22 5.76
C LEU A 7 -1.50 8.63 5.54
N SER A 8 -1.23 9.38 6.60
CA SER A 8 -0.61 10.70 6.49
C SER A 8 0.79 10.59 5.89
N LEU A 9 1.56 9.60 6.32
CA LEU A 9 2.89 9.36 5.77
C LEU A 9 2.82 8.92 4.31
N LEU A 10 1.83 8.10 3.96
CA LEU A 10 1.58 7.71 2.57
C LEU A 10 1.29 8.94 1.71
N GLY A 11 0.54 9.89 2.23
CA GLY A 11 0.27 11.16 1.55
C GLY A 11 1.54 11.96 1.29
N LEU A 12 2.46 12.00 2.25
CA LEU A 12 3.75 12.66 2.08
C LEU A 12 4.59 11.97 1.01
N ALA A 13 4.62 10.63 1.02
CA ALA A 13 5.33 9.87 0.00
C ALA A 13 4.76 10.13 -1.39
N THR A 14 3.43 10.27 -1.48
CA THR A 14 2.76 10.57 -2.74
C THR A 14 3.16 11.95 -3.25
N LYS A 15 3.19 12.95 -2.37
CA LYS A 15 3.61 14.30 -2.74
C LYS A 15 5.07 14.33 -3.19
N ALA A 16 5.89 13.45 -2.64
CA ALA A 16 7.28 13.33 -3.03
C ALA A 16 7.48 12.55 -4.35
N GLY A 17 6.41 12.07 -4.96
CA GLY A 17 6.49 11.31 -6.20
C GLY A 17 7.01 9.88 -6.01
N LYS A 18 6.86 9.33 -4.81
CA LYS A 18 7.43 8.02 -4.44
C LYS A 18 6.39 6.91 -4.34
N THR A 19 5.20 7.12 -4.91
CA THR A 19 4.14 6.10 -4.87
C THR A 19 3.51 5.91 -6.25
N VAL A 20 2.90 4.76 -6.42
CA VAL A 20 1.98 4.50 -7.54
C VAL A 20 0.72 3.89 -6.94
N SER A 21 -0.39 3.98 -7.66
CA SER A 21 -1.66 3.42 -7.19
C SER A 21 -2.48 2.89 -8.36
N GLY A 22 -3.46 2.04 -8.03
CA GLY A 22 -4.26 1.34 -9.02
C GLY A 22 -3.67 -0.04 -9.31
N GLU A 23 -4.51 -0.95 -9.78
CA GLU A 23 -4.10 -2.36 -9.95
C GLU A 23 -2.93 -2.51 -10.91
N PHE A 24 -3.03 -1.89 -12.09
CA PHE A 24 -1.98 -2.02 -13.12
C PHE A 24 -0.63 -1.47 -12.63
N SER A 25 -0.64 -0.25 -12.11
CA SER A 25 0.60 0.41 -11.67
C SER A 25 1.23 -0.29 -10.47
N THR A 26 0.40 -0.74 -9.52
CA THR A 26 0.90 -1.46 -8.35
C THR A 26 1.52 -2.78 -8.77
N GLU A 27 0.83 -3.53 -9.64
CA GLU A 27 1.35 -4.80 -10.16
C GLU A 27 2.68 -4.59 -10.88
N LYS A 28 2.75 -3.60 -11.76
CA LYS A 28 3.97 -3.30 -12.49
C LYS A 28 5.12 -2.95 -11.55
N SER A 29 4.82 -2.19 -10.50
CA SER A 29 5.81 -1.79 -9.50
C SER A 29 6.40 -3.00 -8.79
N VAL A 30 5.56 -3.96 -8.41
CA VAL A 30 6.01 -5.20 -7.75
C VAL A 30 6.89 -6.02 -8.70
N LYS A 31 6.40 -6.25 -9.92
CA LYS A 31 7.09 -7.11 -10.89
C LYS A 31 8.41 -6.54 -11.38
N SER A 32 8.55 -5.21 -11.40
CA SER A 32 9.78 -4.56 -11.84
C SER A 32 10.80 -4.34 -10.73
N GLY A 33 10.47 -4.73 -9.49
CA GLY A 33 11.37 -4.57 -8.36
C GLY A 33 11.46 -3.15 -7.82
N LYS A 34 10.56 -2.26 -8.24
CA LYS A 34 10.57 -0.86 -7.78
C LYS A 34 9.73 -0.65 -6.52
N GLY A 35 8.78 -1.52 -6.24
CA GLY A 35 7.93 -1.41 -5.07
C GLY A 35 8.55 -2.05 -3.84
N TYR A 36 8.61 -1.33 -2.75
CA TYR A 36 9.16 -1.81 -1.48
C TYR A 36 8.08 -2.24 -0.49
N VAL A 37 6.86 -1.78 -0.68
CA VAL A 37 5.71 -2.18 0.14
C VAL A 37 4.44 -1.97 -0.67
N VAL A 38 3.47 -2.86 -0.50
CA VAL A 38 2.17 -2.78 -1.17
C VAL A 38 1.08 -2.66 -0.12
N LEU A 39 0.12 -1.78 -0.38
CA LEU A 39 -1.06 -1.58 0.47
C LEU A 39 -2.30 -1.93 -0.35
N VAL A 40 -3.22 -2.69 0.26
CA VAL A 40 -4.50 -3.04 -0.34
C VAL A 40 -5.61 -2.60 0.61
N ALA A 41 -6.61 -1.90 0.08
CA ALA A 41 -7.74 -1.43 0.88
C ALA A 41 -8.56 -2.62 1.40
N GLY A 42 -9.07 -2.48 2.62
CA GLY A 42 -9.76 -3.57 3.30
C GLY A 42 -11.04 -4.04 2.64
N ASP A 43 -11.71 -3.16 1.89
CA ASP A 43 -12.93 -3.50 1.16
C ASP A 43 -12.68 -3.90 -0.30
N SER A 44 -11.43 -4.15 -0.66
CA SER A 44 -11.10 -4.71 -1.98
C SER A 44 -11.70 -6.11 -2.10
N SER A 45 -11.98 -6.53 -3.35
CA SER A 45 -12.55 -7.85 -3.58
C SER A 45 -11.61 -8.97 -3.12
N ASP A 46 -12.17 -10.13 -2.85
CA ASP A 46 -11.36 -11.31 -2.47
C ASP A 46 -10.38 -11.67 -3.58
N ASN A 47 -10.78 -11.52 -4.84
CA ASN A 47 -9.90 -11.76 -5.97
C ASN A 47 -8.70 -10.82 -5.97
N THR A 48 -8.93 -9.53 -5.71
CA THR A 48 -7.86 -8.54 -5.64
C THR A 48 -6.89 -8.87 -4.50
N LYS A 49 -7.43 -9.19 -3.32
CA LYS A 49 -6.61 -9.56 -2.17
C LYS A 49 -5.77 -10.78 -2.46
N LYS A 50 -6.39 -11.82 -3.04
CA LYS A 50 -5.68 -13.06 -3.38
C LYS A 50 -4.59 -12.81 -4.41
N LYS A 51 -4.89 -12.03 -5.44
CA LYS A 51 -3.91 -11.68 -6.47
C LYS A 51 -2.67 -11.05 -5.86
N PHE A 52 -2.85 -10.04 -5.00
CA PHE A 52 -1.72 -9.36 -4.41
C PHE A 52 -1.01 -10.21 -3.34
N ARG A 53 -1.73 -11.06 -2.60
CA ARG A 53 -1.07 -12.01 -1.68
C ARG A 53 -0.11 -12.92 -2.44
N ASN A 54 -0.59 -13.51 -3.54
CA ASN A 54 0.22 -14.42 -4.34
C ASN A 54 1.41 -13.71 -4.97
N MET A 55 1.16 -12.54 -5.55
CA MET A 55 2.18 -11.77 -6.22
C MET A 55 3.27 -11.28 -5.26
N CYS A 56 2.87 -10.69 -4.15
CA CYS A 56 3.81 -10.15 -3.18
C CYS A 56 4.61 -11.26 -2.49
N ALA A 57 4.00 -12.42 -2.25
CA ALA A 57 4.72 -13.58 -1.74
C ALA A 57 5.79 -14.04 -2.72
N TYR A 58 5.44 -14.12 -4.01
CA TYR A 58 6.38 -14.55 -5.04
C TYR A 58 7.57 -13.59 -5.17
N TYR A 59 7.29 -12.30 -5.21
CA TYR A 59 8.34 -11.28 -5.38
C TYR A 59 8.95 -10.81 -4.06
N GLN A 60 8.50 -11.37 -2.94
CA GLN A 60 9.02 -11.05 -1.58
C GLN A 60 8.89 -9.56 -1.24
N VAL A 61 7.72 -9.00 -1.53
CA VAL A 61 7.38 -7.62 -1.19
C VAL A 61 6.38 -7.64 -0.04
N PRO A 62 6.61 -6.89 1.05
CA PRO A 62 5.63 -6.83 2.14
C PRO A 62 4.29 -6.31 1.65
N LEU A 63 3.22 -7.00 2.05
CA LEU A 63 1.85 -6.62 1.71
C LEU A 63 1.07 -6.37 2.98
N PHE A 64 0.34 -5.24 3.01
CA PHE A 64 -0.55 -4.91 4.11
C PHE A 64 -1.97 -4.79 3.57
N ILE A 65 -2.91 -5.51 4.16
CA ILE A 65 -4.33 -5.31 3.89
C ILE A 65 -4.85 -4.41 4.99
N LEU A 66 -5.24 -3.21 4.62
CA LEU A 66 -5.64 -2.17 5.56
C LEU A 66 -7.08 -2.41 6.01
N LYS A 67 -7.44 -1.92 7.20
CA LYS A 67 -8.85 -1.83 7.58
C LYS A 67 -9.55 -0.66 6.89
N GLU A 68 -8.80 0.34 6.48
CA GLU A 68 -9.34 1.48 5.72
C GLU A 68 -9.80 1.03 4.34
N ASP A 69 -10.85 1.68 3.85
CA ASP A 69 -11.45 1.33 2.58
C ASP A 69 -10.78 2.04 1.38
N LYS A 70 -11.28 1.74 0.19
CA LYS A 70 -10.75 2.30 -1.06
C LYS A 70 -10.87 3.83 -1.11
N GLU A 71 -11.94 4.36 -0.53
CA GLU A 71 -12.13 5.81 -0.47
C GLU A 71 -11.05 6.46 0.39
N MET A 72 -10.78 5.91 1.57
CA MET A 72 -9.78 6.45 2.47
C MET A 72 -8.38 6.30 1.90
N LEU A 73 -8.07 5.16 1.28
CA LEU A 73 -6.77 4.96 0.65
C LEU A 73 -6.56 5.94 -0.49
N GLY A 74 -7.57 6.09 -1.36
CA GLY A 74 -7.50 7.05 -2.46
C GLY A 74 -7.33 8.47 -1.94
N LYS A 75 -8.11 8.86 -0.96
CA LYS A 75 -8.07 10.21 -0.39
C LYS A 75 -6.69 10.53 0.19
N ALA A 76 -6.06 9.58 0.86
CA ALA A 76 -4.71 9.76 1.40
C ALA A 76 -3.70 10.08 0.30
N MET A 77 -3.93 9.62 -0.91
CA MET A 77 -3.05 9.80 -2.05
C MET A 77 -3.52 10.90 -3.01
N GLY A 78 -4.52 11.70 -2.62
CA GLY A 78 -5.06 12.75 -3.47
C GLY A 78 -5.88 12.23 -4.64
N LYS A 79 -6.47 11.05 -4.50
CA LYS A 79 -7.29 10.39 -5.52
C LYS A 79 -8.69 10.12 -4.95
N GLU A 80 -9.62 9.63 -5.80
CA GLU A 80 -10.95 9.28 -5.32
C GLU A 80 -10.97 7.90 -4.65
N PHE A 81 -10.79 6.85 -5.42
CA PHE A 81 -10.78 5.47 -4.92
C PHE A 81 -9.53 4.76 -5.38
N ARG A 82 -8.91 4.04 -4.47
CA ARG A 82 -7.76 3.18 -4.82
C ARG A 82 -7.84 1.89 -4.03
N ALA A 83 -7.86 0.77 -4.74
CA ALA A 83 -7.86 -0.55 -4.11
C ALA A 83 -6.46 -0.97 -3.70
N SER A 84 -5.44 -0.47 -4.37
CA SER A 84 -4.05 -0.85 -4.12
C SER A 84 -3.10 0.29 -4.41
N ALA A 85 -1.94 0.24 -3.75
CA ALA A 85 -0.89 1.22 -3.92
C ALA A 85 0.46 0.58 -3.58
N ALA A 86 1.53 1.14 -4.11
CA ALA A 86 2.89 0.73 -3.77
C ALA A 86 3.75 1.95 -3.49
N VAL A 87 4.69 1.79 -2.56
CA VAL A 87 5.69 2.82 -2.26
C VAL A 87 7.00 2.40 -2.90
N GLN A 88 7.57 3.30 -3.70
CA GLN A 88 8.76 3.03 -4.51
C GLN A 88 10.03 3.66 -3.94
N ASP A 89 10.02 3.97 -2.67
CA ASP A 89 11.17 4.51 -1.96
C ASP A 89 11.37 3.72 -0.69
N GLU A 90 12.58 3.23 -0.48
CA GLU A 90 12.86 2.35 0.65
C GLU A 90 12.67 3.05 2.00
N ASN A 91 13.11 4.30 2.10
CA ASN A 91 13.00 5.05 3.36
C ASN A 91 11.54 5.31 3.73
N PHE A 92 10.73 5.75 2.77
CA PHE A 92 9.30 5.93 3.00
C PHE A 92 8.62 4.60 3.33
N ALA A 93 8.99 3.53 2.64
CA ALA A 93 8.42 2.21 2.87
C ALA A 93 8.71 1.73 4.30
N ASN A 94 9.96 1.84 4.74
CA ASN A 94 10.35 1.42 6.09
C ASN A 94 9.64 2.24 7.17
N ALA A 95 9.53 3.54 6.97
CA ALA A 95 8.82 4.41 7.90
C ALA A 95 7.33 4.07 7.96
N LEU A 96 6.72 3.76 6.80
CA LEU A 96 5.32 3.37 6.71
C LEU A 96 5.06 2.04 7.43
N ILE A 97 5.92 1.06 7.21
CA ILE A 97 5.82 -0.25 7.86
C ILE A 97 5.86 -0.08 9.39
N LYS A 98 6.75 0.77 9.87
CA LYS A 98 6.86 1.04 11.31
C LYS A 98 5.58 1.69 11.85
N LYS A 99 5.00 2.66 11.13
CA LYS A 99 3.75 3.30 11.56
C LYS A 99 2.59 2.32 11.57
N LEU A 100 2.54 1.41 10.61
CA LEU A 100 1.52 0.37 10.58
C LEU A 100 1.67 -0.56 11.78
N ALA A 101 2.90 -0.99 12.08
CA ALA A 101 3.17 -1.83 13.24
C ALA A 101 2.77 -1.16 14.55
N ASP A 102 3.04 0.14 14.68
CA ASP A 102 2.66 0.92 15.87
C ASP A 102 1.13 0.90 16.06
N SER A 103 0.36 0.77 14.98
CA SER A 103 -1.09 0.69 15.01
C SER A 103 -1.61 -0.74 15.04
N GLY A 104 -0.73 -1.74 15.21
CA GLY A 104 -1.12 -3.14 15.27
C GLY A 104 -1.40 -3.77 13.92
N VAL A 105 -0.92 -3.17 12.84
CA VAL A 105 -1.11 -3.69 11.48
C VAL A 105 0.21 -4.29 11.01
N PHE A 106 0.18 -5.56 10.66
CA PHE A 106 1.38 -6.32 10.29
C PHE A 106 1.25 -6.88 8.87
N PRO A 107 2.38 -7.21 8.22
CA PRO A 107 2.30 -7.71 6.85
C PRO A 107 1.59 -9.06 6.77
N GLU A 108 0.95 -9.30 5.62
CA GLU A 108 0.34 -10.60 5.35
C GLU A 108 1.41 -11.67 5.27
N GLU A 109 1.10 -12.84 5.77
CA GLU A 109 2.02 -13.98 5.69
C GLU A 109 1.93 -14.65 4.32
N ALA A 110 3.07 -15.11 3.86
CA ALA A 110 3.15 -15.81 2.57
C ALA A 110 2.53 -17.21 2.66
#